data_75e742e2a29a7ce829813732be3942ab
#
_entry.id   75e742e2a29a7ce829813732be3942ab
#
_cell.length_a   1.000
_cell.length_b   1.000
_cell.length_c   1.000
_cell.angle_alpha   90.00
_cell.angle_beta   90.00
_cell.angle_gamma   90.00
#
_symmetry.space_group_name_H-M   'P 1'
#
loop_
_entity.id
_entity.type
_entity.pdbx_description
1 polymer ?
#
loop_
_entity_poly.entity_id
_entity_poly.type
_entity_poly.pdbx_seq_one_letter_code
_entity_poly.pdbx_strand_id
1 'polypeptide(L)'
;MSKSKQKVLGNVRLKLVIDMELTFGEKVKLLREEKELNQTELGKAVNMTQRKISYMENNKYEPSMGDLVALCRFFNISADYFLGFSKNLPFPKKRN
;
A
#
# COMPACT_ATOMS: atom_id res chain seq x y z
N MET A 1 -13.38 -19.51 8.94
CA MET A 1 -14.08 -19.21 9.59
C MET A 1 -14.35 -17.86 10.03
N SER A 2 -15.38 -17.70 10.58
CA SER A 2 -15.74 -16.40 11.03
C SER A 2 -14.71 -15.82 11.96
N LYS A 3 -13.85 -16.65 12.50
CA LYS A 3 -12.81 -16.14 13.32
C LYS A 3 -11.90 -15.20 12.60
N SER A 4 -11.55 -15.47 11.37
CA SER A 4 -10.68 -14.60 10.63
C SER A 4 -11.31 -13.25 10.47
N LYS A 5 -12.58 -13.24 10.16
CA LYS A 5 -13.23 -11.97 9.97
C LYS A 5 -13.33 -11.19 11.24
N GLN A 6 -13.58 -11.86 12.32
CA GLN A 6 -13.66 -11.17 13.56
C GLN A 6 -12.34 -10.58 13.96
N LYS A 7 -11.26 -11.28 13.70
CA LYS A 7 -9.97 -10.75 14.01
C LYS A 7 -9.69 -9.52 13.21
N VAL A 8 -10.04 -9.54 11.94
CA VAL A 8 -9.80 -8.39 11.10
C VAL A 8 -10.55 -7.19 11.65
N LEU A 9 -11.81 -7.38 12.00
CA LEU A 9 -12.58 -6.28 12.51
C LEU A 9 -12.11 -5.82 13.87
N GLY A 10 -11.78 -6.74 14.73
CA GLY A 10 -11.39 -6.39 16.08
C GLY A 10 -10.03 -5.73 16.16
N ASN A 11 -9.20 -5.95 15.15
CA ASN A 11 -7.84 -5.44 15.18
C ASN A 11 -7.57 -4.36 14.17
N VAL A 12 -8.59 -3.70 13.69
CA VAL A 12 -8.38 -2.68 12.69
C VAL A 12 -7.41 -1.61 13.14
N ARG A 13 -7.57 -1.13 14.37
CA ARG A 13 -6.67 -0.10 14.84
C ARG A 13 -5.25 -0.60 14.98
N LEU A 14 -5.10 -1.79 15.53
CA LEU A 14 -3.79 -2.37 15.70
C LEU A 14 -3.13 -2.58 14.35
N LYS A 15 -3.90 -3.06 13.39
CA LYS A 15 -3.37 -3.28 12.08
C LYS A 15 -2.90 -1.98 11.44
N LEU A 16 -3.65 -0.90 11.61
CA LEU A 16 -3.24 0.38 11.04
C LEU A 16 -1.95 0.88 11.67
N VAL A 17 -1.79 0.68 12.96
CA VAL A 17 -0.57 1.10 13.62
C VAL A 17 0.61 0.30 13.10
N ILE A 18 0.44 -1.00 12.96
CA ILE A 18 1.51 -1.86 12.44
C ILE A 18 1.82 -1.48 11.01
N ASP A 19 0.79 -1.26 10.20
CA ASP A 19 0.98 -0.92 8.80
C ASP A 19 1.77 0.37 8.64
N MET A 20 1.64 1.30 9.56
CA MET A 20 2.36 2.55 9.45
C MET A 20 3.86 2.37 9.63
N GLU A 21 4.28 1.25 10.19
CA GLU A 21 5.68 0.98 10.37
C GLU A 21 6.26 0.11 9.26
N LEU A 22 5.44 -0.28 8.31
CA LEU A 22 5.92 -1.10 7.21
C LEU A 22 6.59 -0.24 6.16
N THR A 23 7.51 -0.83 5.42
CA THR A 23 8.11 -0.13 4.29
C THR A 23 7.09 -0.04 3.16
N PHE A 24 7.41 0.78 2.17
CA PHE A 24 6.55 0.90 1.00
C PHE A 24 6.31 -0.47 0.37
N GLY A 25 7.37 -1.24 0.17
CA GLY A 25 7.22 -2.54 -0.46
C GLY A 25 6.38 -3.50 0.35
N GLU A 26 6.55 -3.47 1.67
CA GLU A 26 5.75 -4.31 2.55
C GLU A 26 4.28 -3.94 2.48
N LYS A 27 3.99 -2.66 2.34
CA LYS A 27 2.60 -2.21 2.22
C LYS A 27 1.98 -2.70 0.92
N VAL A 28 2.75 -2.64 -0.17
CA VAL A 28 2.26 -3.13 -1.45
C VAL A 28 1.93 -4.62 -1.35
N LYS A 29 2.85 -5.38 -0.75
CA LYS A 29 2.64 -6.81 -0.62
C LYS A 29 1.43 -7.11 0.23
N LEU A 30 1.29 -6.41 1.35
CA LEU A 30 0.15 -6.62 2.24
C LEU A 30 -1.17 -6.36 1.52
N LEU A 31 -1.25 -5.24 0.82
CA LEU A 31 -2.48 -4.89 0.11
C LEU A 31 -2.78 -5.88 -1.01
N ARG A 32 -1.73 -6.34 -1.69
CA ARG A 32 -1.89 -7.32 -2.74
C ARG A 32 -2.47 -8.63 -2.18
N GLU A 33 -1.88 -9.07 -1.08
CA GLU A 33 -2.33 -10.32 -0.46
C GLU A 33 -3.73 -10.22 0.10
N GLU A 34 -4.10 -9.05 0.57
CA GLU A 34 -5.47 -8.87 1.05
C GLU A 34 -6.48 -8.98 -0.07
N LYS A 35 -6.09 -8.65 -1.28
CA LYS A 35 -6.96 -8.84 -2.44
C LYS A 35 -6.79 -10.21 -3.05
N GLU A 36 -5.96 -11.04 -2.44
CA GLU A 36 -5.71 -12.40 -2.89
C GLU A 36 -5.20 -12.46 -4.33
N LEU A 37 -4.31 -11.51 -4.64
CA LEU A 37 -3.68 -11.46 -5.95
C LEU A 37 -2.23 -11.93 -5.84
N ASN A 38 -1.75 -12.59 -6.90
CA ASN A 38 -0.33 -12.86 -6.95
C ASN A 38 0.35 -11.68 -7.63
N GLN A 39 1.68 -11.71 -7.70
CA GLN A 39 2.43 -10.59 -8.24
C GLN A 39 2.12 -10.34 -9.71
N THR A 40 1.91 -11.39 -10.46
CA THR A 40 1.60 -11.26 -11.87
C THR A 40 0.24 -10.60 -12.06
N GLU A 41 -0.72 -10.99 -11.25
CA GLU A 41 -2.06 -10.42 -11.33
C GLU A 41 -2.04 -8.94 -10.95
N LEU A 42 -1.32 -8.60 -9.91
CA LEU A 42 -1.21 -7.19 -9.56
C LEU A 42 -0.53 -6.42 -10.69
N GLY A 43 0.54 -7.00 -11.24
CA GLY A 43 1.24 -6.34 -12.33
C GLY A 43 0.32 -6.02 -13.49
N LYS A 44 -0.52 -6.97 -13.86
CA LYS A 44 -1.45 -6.74 -14.95
C LYS A 44 -2.43 -5.61 -14.62
N ALA A 45 -2.87 -5.57 -13.38
CA ALA A 45 -3.85 -4.57 -12.97
C ALA A 45 -3.28 -3.16 -13.00
N VAL A 46 -1.99 -3.01 -12.71
CA VAL A 46 -1.36 -1.69 -12.65
C VAL A 46 -0.36 -1.47 -13.78
N ASN A 47 -0.39 -2.35 -14.79
CA ASN A 47 0.46 -2.23 -15.97
C ASN A 47 1.94 -2.27 -15.62
N MET A 48 2.31 -3.24 -14.84
CA MET A 48 3.69 -3.46 -14.45
C MET A 48 4.03 -4.92 -14.62
N THR A 49 5.31 -5.24 -14.80
CA THR A 49 5.71 -6.64 -14.90
C THR A 49 5.73 -7.27 -13.52
N GLN A 50 5.65 -8.59 -13.49
CA GLN A 50 5.77 -9.30 -12.23
C GLN A 50 7.11 -9.02 -11.56
N ARG A 51 8.17 -8.92 -12.37
CA ARG A 51 9.49 -8.65 -11.84
C ARG A 51 9.55 -7.30 -11.15
N LYS A 52 8.93 -6.29 -11.76
CA LYS A 52 8.91 -4.96 -11.17
C LYS A 52 8.15 -4.97 -9.86
N ILE A 53 7.02 -5.67 -9.81
CA ILE A 53 6.25 -5.79 -8.57
C ILE A 53 7.12 -6.47 -7.51
N SER A 54 7.82 -7.53 -7.88
CA SER A 54 8.66 -8.24 -6.93
C SER A 54 9.77 -7.34 -6.38
N TYR A 55 10.43 -6.59 -7.24
CA TYR A 55 11.48 -5.69 -6.79
C TYR A 55 10.92 -4.61 -5.89
N MET A 56 9.74 -4.13 -6.22
CA MET A 56 9.11 -3.10 -5.42
C MET A 56 8.75 -3.62 -4.03
N GLU A 57 8.19 -4.82 -3.97
CA GLU A 57 7.82 -5.41 -2.69
C GLU A 57 9.02 -5.70 -1.80
N ASN A 58 10.17 -5.92 -2.42
CA ASN A 58 11.39 -6.17 -1.67
C ASN A 58 12.24 -4.93 -1.48
N ASN A 59 11.66 -3.78 -1.80
CA ASN A 59 12.33 -2.48 -1.63
C ASN A 59 13.61 -2.36 -2.43
N LYS A 60 13.67 -3.04 -3.57
CA LYS A 60 14.81 -2.96 -4.47
C LYS A 60 14.53 -2.07 -5.66
N TYR A 61 13.38 -1.45 -5.71
CA TYR A 61 13.03 -0.56 -6.79
C TYR A 61 12.18 0.56 -6.19
N GLU A 62 12.60 1.78 -6.43
CA GLU A 62 11.87 2.91 -5.91
C GLU A 62 10.79 3.31 -6.89
N PRO A 63 9.54 3.35 -6.49
CA PRO A 63 8.47 3.64 -7.45
C PRO A 63 8.56 5.04 -7.98
N SER A 64 8.20 5.19 -9.23
CA SER A 64 8.08 6.52 -9.82
C SER A 64 6.76 7.11 -9.34
N MET A 65 6.57 8.38 -9.62
CA MET A 65 5.32 9.04 -9.28
C MET A 65 4.16 8.34 -9.98
N GLY A 66 4.35 7.95 -11.23
CA GLY A 66 3.30 7.22 -11.94
C GLY A 66 2.97 5.88 -11.32
N ASP A 67 4.01 5.19 -10.85
CA ASP A 67 3.79 3.92 -10.17
C ASP A 67 2.95 4.11 -8.92
N LEU A 68 3.29 5.14 -8.15
CA LEU A 68 2.57 5.42 -6.92
C LEU A 68 1.11 5.74 -7.21
N VAL A 69 0.87 6.56 -8.22
CA VAL A 69 -0.52 6.90 -8.58
C VAL A 69 -1.29 5.65 -8.98
N ALA A 70 -0.67 4.77 -9.77
CA ALA A 70 -1.35 3.56 -10.22
C ALA A 70 -1.72 2.67 -9.04
N LEU A 71 -0.82 2.54 -8.08
CA LEU A 71 -1.10 1.72 -6.91
C LEU A 71 -2.18 2.33 -6.03
N CYS A 72 -2.11 3.65 -5.84
CA CYS A 72 -3.12 4.33 -5.03
C CYS A 72 -4.51 4.14 -5.65
N ARG A 73 -4.61 4.27 -6.95
CA ARG A 73 -5.89 4.11 -7.61
C ARG A 73 -6.41 2.69 -7.56
N PHE A 74 -5.52 1.74 -7.82
CA PHE A 74 -5.94 0.35 -7.83
C PHE A 74 -6.40 -0.11 -6.46
N PHE A 75 -5.64 0.24 -5.43
CA PHE A 75 -5.98 -0.17 -4.08
C PHE A 75 -6.95 0.78 -3.38
N ASN A 76 -7.22 1.92 -3.99
CA ASN A 76 -8.07 2.95 -3.41
C ASN A 76 -7.53 3.38 -2.04
N ILE A 77 -6.24 3.65 -2.01
CA ILE A 77 -5.51 4.00 -0.80
C ILE A 77 -4.77 5.30 -1.08
N SER A 78 -4.68 6.17 -0.11
CA SER A 78 -4.03 7.46 -0.31
C SER A 78 -2.52 7.30 -0.41
N ALA A 79 -1.90 8.25 -1.08
CA ALA A 79 -0.45 8.28 -1.18
C ALA A 79 0.18 8.48 0.19
N ASP A 80 -0.50 9.17 1.08
CA ASP A 80 0.03 9.40 2.42
C ASP A 80 0.29 8.09 3.14
N TYR A 81 -0.61 7.14 2.98
CA TYR A 81 -0.43 5.83 3.60
C TYR A 81 0.82 5.15 3.03
N PHE A 82 0.96 5.15 1.71
CA PHE A 82 2.10 4.48 1.10
C PHE A 82 3.40 5.15 1.49
N LEU A 83 3.40 6.48 1.61
CA LEU A 83 4.61 7.21 1.91
C LEU A 83 4.90 7.30 3.40
N GLY A 84 3.95 6.87 4.21
CA GLY A 84 4.18 6.85 5.65
C GLY A 84 4.02 8.18 6.35
N PHE A 85 3.33 9.12 5.71
CA PHE A 85 3.13 10.41 6.34
C PHE A 85 2.03 10.34 7.38
N SER A 86 2.24 11.08 8.45
CA SER A 86 1.24 11.16 9.48
C SER A 86 0.05 11.98 9.00
N LYS A 87 -1.14 11.58 9.41
CA LYS A 87 -2.31 12.35 9.06
C LYS A 87 -2.31 13.71 9.72
N ASN A 88 -1.49 13.87 10.74
CA ASN A 88 -1.46 15.12 11.46
C ASN A 88 -0.45 16.12 10.94
N LEU A 89 0.23 15.79 9.86
CA LEU A 89 1.16 16.74 9.30
C LEU A 89 0.37 17.91 8.74
N PRO A 90 0.82 19.11 9.00
CA PRO A 90 0.09 20.26 8.51
C PRO A 90 0.27 20.42 7.00
N PHE A 91 -0.73 20.95 6.36
CA PHE A 91 -0.61 21.30 4.97
C PHE A 91 0.12 22.63 4.87
N PRO A 92 0.78 22.87 3.76
CA PRO A 92 1.42 24.16 3.54
C PRO A 92 0.35 25.22 3.57
N LYS A 93 0.70 26.35 4.16
CA LYS A 93 -0.25 27.43 4.19
C LYS A 93 -0.43 28.00 2.81
N LYS A 94 -1.64 28.45 2.56
CA LYS A 94 -1.87 29.03 1.29
C LYS A 94 -1.11 30.29 1.17
N ARG A 95 -0.65 30.57 -0.03
CA ARG A 95 0.04 31.73 -0.26
C ARG A 95 -0.96 32.71 -0.46
N ASN A 96 -0.96 33.61 -0.18
CA ASN A 96 -1.82 34.66 -0.40
C ASN A 96 -2.65 34.90 0.47
#